data_dfb475e6e775532727ec3243a2bac83a
#
_entry.id   dfb475e6e775532727ec3243a2bac83a
#
_cell.length_a   1.000
_cell.length_b   1.000
_cell.length_c   1.000
_cell.angle_alpha   90.00
_cell.angle_beta   90.00
_cell.angle_gamma   90.00
#
_symmetry.space_group_name_H-M   'P 1'
#
loop_
_entity.id
_entity.type
_entity.pdbx_description
1 polymer ?
#
loop_
_entity_poly.entity_id
_entity_poly.type
_entity_poly.pdbx_seq_one_letter_code
_entity_poly.pdbx_strand_id
1 'polypeptide(L)'
;MSTVQVRPFRRADREQLTALVNAHIQAVVPGLAVSVNTVMSQLERDPGEFIVDPWVAERATLVAEQRRRVVAAAHLLRYGAGEEVGKAYRGSAEINWLLFWPEASYWPDSAEAAGAVMDACLDQLRSWKVDHWHADGALPAPGVYGLPEQWPHIRALYERAGFVHQERTGSEHDGHTEIVLLARVDELPRPTEPPIGGLRLGRALGVNGTRLYGSLDDKPVGYIEVDANLTEGGRLAYLGGWADVGNLHVEEAYRRRGIATWLFGQAADWLRLARVERLLDYAWPEEEAMLALLGRVGFRELTRTTRGWTRLPVA
;
A
#
# COMPACT_ATOMS: atom_id res chain seq x y z
N MET A 1 -25.31 28.15 5.76
CA MET A 1 -24.58 26.92 5.42
C MET A 1 -23.32 27.33 4.68
N SER A 2 -22.14 26.86 5.06
CA SER A 2 -20.92 27.16 4.32
C SER A 2 -20.86 26.23 3.11
N THR A 3 -20.77 26.80 1.91
CA THR A 3 -20.74 26.05 0.66
C THR A 3 -19.46 25.23 0.55
N VAL A 4 -19.57 23.97 0.18
CA VAL A 4 -18.42 23.13 -0.19
C VAL A 4 -17.87 23.63 -1.52
N GLN A 5 -16.57 23.84 -1.61
CA GLN A 5 -15.88 24.23 -2.83
C GLN A 5 -14.84 23.17 -3.21
N VAL A 6 -15.00 22.55 -4.38
CA VAL A 6 -13.97 21.67 -4.94
C VAL A 6 -13.01 22.50 -5.79
N ARG A 7 -11.73 22.28 -5.59
CA ARG A 7 -10.65 22.96 -6.32
C ARG A 7 -9.39 22.10 -6.41
N PRO A 8 -8.44 22.41 -7.30
CA PRO A 8 -7.12 21.80 -7.26
C PRO A 8 -6.42 22.01 -5.91
N PHE A 9 -5.64 21.04 -5.52
CA PHE A 9 -4.74 21.10 -4.35
C PHE A 9 -3.75 22.26 -4.49
N ARG A 10 -3.39 22.88 -3.38
CA ARG A 10 -2.35 23.88 -3.27
C ARG A 10 -1.35 23.48 -2.18
N ARG A 11 -0.08 23.84 -2.34
CA ARG A 11 0.94 23.53 -1.30
C ARG A 11 0.60 24.07 0.09
N ALA A 12 -0.24 25.08 0.19
CA ALA A 12 -0.76 25.57 1.47
C ALA A 12 -1.69 24.58 2.18
N ASP A 13 -2.25 23.59 1.47
CA ASP A 13 -3.15 22.58 2.02
C ASP A 13 -2.40 21.37 2.62
N ARG A 14 -1.09 21.29 2.42
CA ARG A 14 -0.26 20.10 2.70
C ARG A 14 -0.42 19.55 4.11
N GLU A 15 -0.47 20.41 5.13
CA GLU A 15 -0.61 19.98 6.53
C GLU A 15 -2.00 19.36 6.79
N GLN A 16 -3.03 19.98 6.24
CA GLN A 16 -4.41 19.50 6.39
C GLN A 16 -4.62 18.20 5.61
N LEU A 17 -4.05 18.11 4.41
CA LEU A 17 -4.09 16.88 3.62
C LEU A 17 -3.34 15.75 4.32
N THR A 18 -2.15 16.01 4.84
CA THR A 18 -1.38 15.01 5.59
C THR A 18 -2.13 14.54 6.84
N ALA A 19 -2.83 15.44 7.54
CA ALA A 19 -3.67 15.05 8.68
C ALA A 19 -4.81 14.10 8.25
N LEU A 20 -5.46 14.38 7.10
CA LEU A 20 -6.51 13.52 6.54
C LEU A 20 -5.95 12.15 6.14
N VAL A 21 -4.81 12.11 5.45
CA VAL A 21 -4.10 10.88 5.07
C VAL A 21 -3.74 10.06 6.32
N ASN A 22 -3.13 10.67 7.32
CA ASN A 22 -2.73 9.98 8.54
C ASN A 22 -3.91 9.45 9.35
N ALA A 23 -5.05 10.15 9.37
CA ALA A 23 -6.26 9.64 10.02
C ALA A 23 -6.72 8.31 9.38
N HIS A 24 -6.64 8.21 8.04
CA HIS A 24 -7.00 6.99 7.31
C HIS A 24 -5.95 5.89 7.46
N ILE A 25 -4.65 6.22 7.45
CA ILE A 25 -3.58 5.25 7.71
C ILE A 25 -3.74 4.65 9.11
N GLN A 26 -3.95 5.47 10.14
CA GLN A 26 -4.07 5.00 11.52
C GLN A 26 -5.29 4.12 11.76
N ALA A 27 -6.36 4.29 10.99
CA ALA A 27 -7.52 3.40 11.04
C ALA A 27 -7.20 1.98 10.55
N VAL A 28 -6.20 1.82 9.68
CA VAL A 28 -5.77 0.55 9.09
C VAL A 28 -4.57 -0.03 9.83
N VAL A 29 -3.55 0.79 10.05
CA VAL A 29 -2.29 0.40 10.69
C VAL A 29 -2.08 1.28 11.93
N PRO A 30 -2.59 0.87 13.10
CA PRO A 30 -2.55 1.68 14.31
C PRO A 30 -1.13 2.06 14.75
N GLY A 31 -0.90 3.37 14.90
CA GLY A 31 0.39 3.93 15.30
C GLY A 31 1.35 4.19 14.13
N LEU A 32 0.93 3.93 12.90
CA LEU A 32 1.67 4.34 11.71
C LEU A 32 1.24 5.76 11.31
N ALA A 33 2.20 6.59 10.92
CA ALA A 33 1.95 7.91 10.37
C ALA A 33 3.06 8.30 9.38
N VAL A 34 2.71 9.03 8.36
CA VAL A 34 3.65 9.52 7.35
C VAL A 34 3.88 11.02 7.50
N SER A 35 5.04 11.48 7.04
CA SER A 35 5.40 12.89 7.05
C SER A 35 4.69 13.67 5.94
N VAL A 36 4.65 15.00 6.07
CA VAL A 36 4.22 15.90 4.99
C VAL A 36 5.02 15.65 3.72
N ASN A 37 6.34 15.46 3.85
CA ASN A 37 7.18 15.22 2.68
C ASN A 37 6.85 13.91 1.97
N THR A 38 6.51 12.86 2.70
CA THR A 38 6.08 11.58 2.13
C THR A 38 4.80 11.74 1.32
N VAL A 39 3.80 12.47 1.85
CA VAL A 39 2.56 12.76 1.13
C VAL A 39 2.86 13.61 -0.11
N MET A 40 3.65 14.68 0.03
CA MET A 40 4.00 15.54 -1.10
C MET A 40 4.78 14.79 -2.18
N SER A 41 5.70 13.89 -1.79
CA SER A 41 6.42 13.04 -2.74
C SER A 41 5.46 12.20 -3.59
N GLN A 42 4.41 11.61 -3.00
CA GLN A 42 3.40 10.88 -3.78
C GLN A 42 2.68 11.78 -4.79
N LEU A 43 2.33 13.01 -4.40
CA LEU A 43 1.56 13.92 -5.26
C LEU A 43 2.39 14.54 -6.38
N GLU A 44 3.65 14.86 -6.10
CA GLU A 44 4.53 15.68 -6.94
C GLU A 44 5.78 14.92 -7.43
N ARG A 45 5.80 13.58 -7.29
CA ARG A 45 6.96 12.76 -7.65
C ARG A 45 7.31 12.91 -9.13
N ASP A 46 8.59 13.03 -9.41
CA ASP A 46 9.09 13.02 -10.77
C ASP A 46 8.99 11.60 -11.38
N PRO A 47 8.65 11.49 -12.66
CA PRO A 47 8.68 10.20 -13.35
C PRO A 47 10.04 9.52 -13.23
N GLY A 48 10.05 8.22 -12.91
CA GLY A 48 11.28 7.41 -12.82
C GLY A 48 11.75 7.08 -11.42
N GLU A 49 11.15 7.62 -10.37
CA GLU A 49 11.51 7.25 -8.98
C GLU A 49 11.06 5.85 -8.57
N PHE A 50 9.97 5.34 -9.18
CA PHE A 50 9.44 3.99 -8.95
C PHE A 50 9.13 3.29 -10.28
N ILE A 51 8.99 1.96 -10.24
CA ILE A 51 8.68 1.15 -11.43
C ILE A 51 7.42 1.62 -12.16
N VAL A 52 6.36 2.01 -11.42
CA VAL A 52 5.10 2.50 -12.02
C VAL A 52 5.11 3.98 -12.36
N ASP A 53 6.00 4.77 -11.79
CA ASP A 53 6.03 6.23 -12.00
C ASP A 53 6.37 6.63 -13.45
N PRO A 54 7.26 5.94 -14.16
CA PRO A 54 7.49 6.19 -15.58
C PRO A 54 6.24 6.00 -16.46
N TRP A 55 5.26 5.26 -15.97
CA TRP A 55 4.01 5.02 -16.68
C TRP A 55 3.00 6.15 -16.52
N VAL A 56 3.16 6.98 -15.50
CA VAL A 56 2.25 8.09 -15.19
C VAL A 56 2.54 9.27 -16.11
N ALA A 57 1.56 9.62 -16.95
CA ALA A 57 1.64 10.75 -17.87
C ALA A 57 1.13 12.07 -17.25
N GLU A 58 0.08 11.99 -16.43
CA GLU A 58 -0.48 13.15 -15.72
C GLU A 58 -0.93 12.80 -14.31
N ARG A 59 -0.89 13.80 -13.42
CA ARG A 59 -1.43 13.72 -12.06
C ARG A 59 -2.39 14.88 -11.81
N ALA A 60 -3.41 14.62 -11.00
CA ALA A 60 -4.30 15.66 -10.50
C ALA A 60 -4.65 15.38 -9.04
N THR A 61 -4.58 16.40 -8.21
CA THR A 61 -5.06 16.31 -6.82
C THR A 61 -6.14 17.34 -6.60
N LEU A 62 -7.30 16.86 -6.16
CA LEU A 62 -8.49 17.68 -5.89
C LEU A 62 -8.76 17.70 -4.39
N VAL A 63 -9.22 18.83 -3.88
CA VAL A 63 -9.64 18.99 -2.49
C VAL A 63 -11.02 19.64 -2.42
N ALA A 64 -11.86 19.18 -1.50
CA ALA A 64 -13.06 19.90 -1.09
C ALA A 64 -12.75 20.72 0.14
N GLU A 65 -12.90 22.03 0.00
CA GLU A 65 -12.74 23.00 1.08
C GLU A 65 -14.10 23.43 1.62
N GLN A 66 -14.23 23.38 2.95
CA GLN A 66 -15.36 23.97 3.66
C GLN A 66 -14.82 24.75 4.88
N ARG A 67 -15.22 26.00 5.04
CA ARG A 67 -14.75 26.88 6.14
C ARG A 67 -13.22 26.94 6.26
N ARG A 68 -12.51 27.01 5.14
CA ARG A 68 -11.03 26.98 5.05
C ARG A 68 -10.39 25.67 5.58
N ARG A 69 -11.14 24.59 5.60
CA ARG A 69 -10.64 23.25 5.96
C ARG A 69 -10.78 22.31 4.80
N VAL A 70 -9.75 21.49 4.57
CA VAL A 70 -9.82 20.36 3.65
C VAL A 70 -10.66 19.28 4.32
N VAL A 71 -11.84 19.02 3.75
CA VAL A 71 -12.82 18.05 4.29
C VAL A 71 -12.74 16.72 3.54
N ALA A 72 -12.49 16.79 2.24
CA ALA A 72 -12.24 15.63 1.40
C ALA A 72 -11.14 15.94 0.38
N ALA A 73 -10.49 14.90 -0.12
CA ALA A 73 -9.46 15.01 -1.16
C ALA A 73 -9.38 13.74 -1.99
N ALA A 74 -8.91 13.87 -3.24
CA ALA A 74 -8.60 12.73 -4.09
C ALA A 74 -7.33 13.00 -4.89
N HIS A 75 -6.59 11.92 -5.19
CA HIS A 75 -5.43 11.93 -6.06
C HIS A 75 -5.68 11.01 -7.25
N LEU A 76 -5.46 11.54 -8.45
CA LEU A 76 -5.74 10.86 -9.71
C LEU A 76 -4.47 10.74 -10.53
N LEU A 77 -4.36 9.64 -11.24
CA LEU A 77 -3.26 9.32 -12.16
C LEU A 77 -3.83 9.03 -13.54
N ARG A 78 -3.17 9.53 -14.60
CA ARG A 78 -3.38 9.10 -15.98
C ARG A 78 -2.12 8.41 -16.47
N TYR A 79 -2.28 7.22 -16.98
CA TYR A 79 -1.18 6.41 -17.51
C TYR A 79 -0.96 6.65 -19.00
N GLY A 80 0.28 6.49 -19.45
CA GLY A 80 0.65 6.59 -20.85
C GLY A 80 0.05 5.45 -21.70
N ALA A 81 0.10 5.61 -23.02
CA ALA A 81 -0.36 4.61 -23.99
C ALA A 81 0.79 3.85 -24.65
N GLY A 82 2.05 4.12 -24.30
CA GLY A 82 3.24 3.48 -24.85
C GLY A 82 3.40 2.02 -24.46
N GLU A 83 4.27 1.30 -25.17
CA GLU A 83 4.53 -0.13 -24.93
C GLU A 83 5.25 -0.39 -23.60
N GLU A 84 5.95 0.62 -23.07
CA GLU A 84 6.61 0.60 -21.77
C GLU A 84 5.62 0.53 -20.60
N VAL A 85 4.36 0.93 -20.84
CA VAL A 85 3.30 0.89 -19.82
C VAL A 85 2.73 -0.53 -19.76
N GLY A 86 2.61 -1.09 -18.56
CA GLY A 86 2.00 -2.41 -18.36
C GLY A 86 0.60 -2.47 -18.95
N LYS A 87 0.25 -3.61 -19.56
CA LYS A 87 -1.02 -3.76 -20.32
C LYS A 87 -2.25 -3.35 -19.51
N ALA A 88 -2.26 -3.66 -18.21
CA ALA A 88 -3.36 -3.34 -17.29
C ALA A 88 -3.62 -1.84 -17.14
N TYR A 89 -2.58 -1.01 -17.28
CA TYR A 89 -2.65 0.43 -17.06
C TYR A 89 -2.58 1.25 -18.35
N ARG A 90 -2.23 0.62 -19.46
CA ARG A 90 -1.98 1.31 -20.74
C ARG A 90 -3.22 2.08 -21.21
N GLY A 91 -3.08 3.42 -21.32
CA GLY A 91 -4.16 4.30 -21.77
C GLY A 91 -5.33 4.39 -20.79
N SER A 92 -5.15 4.02 -19.55
CA SER A 92 -6.16 4.13 -18.49
C SER A 92 -5.92 5.32 -17.56
N ALA A 93 -6.84 5.54 -16.65
CA ALA A 93 -6.69 6.47 -15.55
C ALA A 93 -7.27 5.90 -14.26
N GLU A 94 -6.82 6.43 -13.13
CA GLU A 94 -7.11 5.88 -11.81
C GLU A 94 -7.42 6.99 -10.81
N ILE A 95 -8.43 6.77 -9.97
CA ILE A 95 -8.51 7.43 -8.67
C ILE A 95 -7.62 6.63 -7.73
N ASN A 96 -6.35 7.05 -7.60
CA ASN A 96 -5.36 6.35 -6.78
C ASN A 96 -5.79 6.27 -5.31
N TRP A 97 -6.43 7.31 -4.81
CA TRP A 97 -7.19 7.33 -3.56
C TRP A 97 -8.17 8.50 -3.51
N LEU A 98 -9.26 8.30 -2.73
CA LEU A 98 -10.19 9.36 -2.32
C LEU A 98 -10.43 9.20 -0.83
N LEU A 99 -10.26 10.29 -0.08
CA LEU A 99 -10.38 10.34 1.36
C LEU A 99 -11.31 11.46 1.79
N PHE A 100 -12.05 11.25 2.87
CA PHE A 100 -12.82 12.30 3.52
C PHE A 100 -12.97 12.03 5.02
N TRP A 101 -13.12 13.08 5.80
CA TRP A 101 -13.31 12.92 7.24
C TRP A 101 -14.56 12.10 7.51
N PRO A 102 -14.51 11.12 8.41
CA PRO A 102 -15.68 10.38 8.80
C PRO A 102 -16.72 11.35 9.37
N GLU A 103 -17.99 10.99 9.21
CA GLU A 103 -19.10 11.81 9.70
C GLU A 103 -18.95 12.04 11.22
N ALA A 104 -18.88 13.31 11.60
CA ALA A 104 -18.76 13.73 12.98
C ALA A 104 -19.63 14.96 13.22
N SER A 105 -19.99 15.22 14.48
CA SER A 105 -20.88 16.31 14.86
C SER A 105 -20.41 17.70 14.40
N TYR A 106 -19.12 17.89 14.19
CA TYR A 106 -18.55 19.16 13.68
C TYR A 106 -18.27 19.14 12.17
N TRP A 107 -18.43 18.00 11.48
CA TRP A 107 -18.32 17.86 10.02
C TRP A 107 -19.51 17.07 9.45
N PRO A 108 -20.76 17.53 9.67
CA PRO A 108 -21.94 16.80 9.23
C PRO A 108 -22.05 16.69 7.70
N ASP A 109 -21.40 17.61 6.96
CA ASP A 109 -21.48 17.69 5.50
C ASP A 109 -20.31 16.95 4.80
N SER A 110 -19.56 16.13 5.51
CA SER A 110 -18.38 15.44 4.95
C SER A 110 -18.73 14.48 3.80
N ALA A 111 -19.87 13.81 3.87
CA ALA A 111 -20.38 12.94 2.80
C ALA A 111 -20.78 13.74 1.54
N GLU A 112 -21.36 14.93 1.71
CA GLU A 112 -21.64 15.86 0.59
C GLU A 112 -20.35 16.33 -0.07
N ALA A 113 -19.34 16.70 0.73
CA ALA A 113 -18.03 17.10 0.24
C ALA A 113 -17.32 15.95 -0.51
N ALA A 114 -17.44 14.72 -0.04
CA ALA A 114 -16.92 13.53 -0.69
C ALA A 114 -17.61 13.27 -2.03
N GLY A 115 -18.94 13.41 -2.08
CA GLY A 115 -19.72 13.34 -3.34
C GLY A 115 -19.25 14.38 -4.35
N ALA A 116 -19.10 15.63 -3.93
CA ALA A 116 -18.62 16.70 -4.80
C ALA A 116 -17.19 16.45 -5.33
N VAL A 117 -16.29 15.89 -4.51
CA VAL A 117 -14.94 15.48 -4.97
C VAL A 117 -15.03 14.33 -5.96
N MET A 118 -15.91 13.34 -5.71
CA MET A 118 -16.13 12.22 -6.63
C MET A 118 -16.62 12.71 -7.99
N ASP A 119 -17.60 13.60 -8.04
CA ASP A 119 -18.09 14.19 -9.29
C ASP A 119 -16.98 14.91 -10.05
N ALA A 120 -16.17 15.70 -9.36
CA ALA A 120 -15.01 16.35 -9.94
C ALA A 120 -13.94 15.37 -10.44
N CYS A 121 -13.72 14.23 -9.74
CA CYS A 121 -12.87 13.16 -10.21
C CYS A 121 -13.39 12.55 -11.52
N LEU A 122 -14.69 12.26 -11.60
CA LEU A 122 -15.31 11.73 -12.81
C LEU A 122 -15.19 12.72 -13.99
N ASP A 123 -15.34 14.02 -13.74
CA ASP A 123 -15.14 15.05 -14.77
C ASP A 123 -13.68 15.11 -15.23
N GLN A 124 -12.73 14.99 -14.30
CA GLN A 124 -11.30 14.92 -14.65
C GLN A 124 -10.98 13.68 -15.50
N LEU A 125 -11.49 12.50 -15.11
CA LEU A 125 -11.32 11.26 -15.87
C LEU A 125 -11.89 11.37 -17.29
N ARG A 126 -13.09 11.97 -17.44
CA ARG A 126 -13.69 12.26 -18.76
C ARG A 126 -12.82 13.21 -19.59
N SER A 127 -12.24 14.23 -18.98
CA SER A 127 -11.36 15.19 -19.66
C SER A 127 -10.11 14.55 -20.25
N TRP A 128 -9.62 13.50 -19.62
CA TRP A 128 -8.45 12.73 -20.07
C TRP A 128 -8.74 11.79 -21.25
N LYS A 129 -10.02 11.55 -21.57
CA LYS A 129 -10.47 10.75 -22.72
C LYS A 129 -9.83 9.35 -22.76
N VAL A 130 -9.81 8.67 -21.63
CA VAL A 130 -9.30 7.30 -21.49
C VAL A 130 -10.46 6.31 -21.48
N ASP A 131 -10.17 5.07 -21.93
CA ASP A 131 -11.19 4.03 -22.14
C ASP A 131 -11.50 3.22 -20.87
N HIS A 132 -10.58 3.22 -19.90
CA HIS A 132 -10.71 2.46 -18.65
C HIS A 132 -10.44 3.33 -17.44
N TRP A 133 -11.34 3.26 -16.46
CA TRP A 133 -11.21 3.96 -15.20
C TRP A 133 -11.07 2.96 -14.06
N HIS A 134 -10.03 3.18 -13.27
CA HIS A 134 -9.76 2.41 -12.07
C HIS A 134 -9.97 3.25 -10.80
N ALA A 135 -10.16 2.59 -9.68
CA ALA A 135 -10.12 3.20 -8.36
C ALA A 135 -9.35 2.31 -7.39
N ASP A 136 -8.62 2.91 -6.49
CA ASP A 136 -7.81 2.23 -5.48
C ASP A 136 -7.86 3.00 -4.15
N GLY A 137 -7.11 2.55 -3.15
CA GLY A 137 -6.90 3.18 -1.86
C GLY A 137 -5.42 3.27 -1.48
N ALA A 138 -4.51 3.37 -2.48
CA ALA A 138 -3.07 3.31 -2.31
C ALA A 138 -2.50 4.58 -1.66
N LEU A 139 -2.39 4.60 -0.34
CA LEU A 139 -1.73 5.67 0.40
C LEU A 139 -0.20 5.44 0.46
N PRO A 140 0.59 6.50 0.67
CA PRO A 140 2.05 6.39 0.76
C PRO A 140 2.49 5.84 2.12
N ALA A 141 1.97 4.66 2.46
CA ALA A 141 2.26 3.99 3.72
C ALA A 141 2.25 2.47 3.53
N PRO A 142 3.17 1.73 4.16
CA PRO A 142 3.13 0.27 4.15
C PRO A 142 1.79 -0.24 4.70
N GLY A 143 1.29 -1.33 4.14
CA GLY A 143 0.03 -1.95 4.56
C GLY A 143 -1.24 -1.25 4.09
N VAL A 144 -1.15 -0.17 3.32
CA VAL A 144 -2.31 0.55 2.77
C VAL A 144 -2.23 0.58 1.24
N TYR A 145 -2.34 -0.61 0.66
CA TYR A 145 -2.42 -0.83 -0.80
C TYR A 145 -3.78 -1.42 -1.14
N GLY A 146 -4.59 -0.71 -1.90
CA GLY A 146 -5.98 -1.08 -2.12
C GLY A 146 -6.94 -0.43 -1.14
N LEU A 147 -8.21 -0.82 -1.20
CA LEU A 147 -9.28 -0.29 -0.36
C LEU A 147 -9.46 -1.17 0.89
N PRO A 148 -9.03 -0.70 2.08
CA PRO A 148 -9.11 -1.48 3.31
C PRO A 148 -10.55 -1.68 3.80
N GLU A 149 -10.81 -2.77 4.51
CA GLU A 149 -12.10 -3.04 5.14
C GLU A 149 -12.52 -1.95 6.14
N GLN A 150 -11.57 -1.25 6.75
CA GLN A 150 -11.81 -0.15 7.68
C GLN A 150 -12.38 1.11 7.00
N TRP A 151 -12.45 1.15 5.66
CA TRP A 151 -12.99 2.28 4.90
C TRP A 151 -14.31 1.96 4.19
N PRO A 152 -15.34 1.44 4.90
CA PRO A 152 -16.63 1.10 4.29
C PRO A 152 -17.32 2.32 3.67
N HIS A 153 -17.07 3.52 4.20
CA HIS A 153 -17.61 4.78 3.70
C HIS A 153 -17.04 5.14 2.31
N ILE A 154 -15.75 4.84 2.05
CA ILE A 154 -15.11 5.06 0.75
C ILE A 154 -15.58 4.01 -0.24
N ARG A 155 -15.66 2.74 0.18
CA ARG A 155 -16.24 1.65 -0.64
C ARG A 155 -17.65 2.03 -1.12
N ALA A 156 -18.52 2.42 -0.21
CA ALA A 156 -19.88 2.82 -0.56
C ALA A 156 -19.92 4.03 -1.52
N LEU A 157 -18.94 4.94 -1.46
CA LEU A 157 -18.84 6.06 -2.38
C LEU A 157 -18.44 5.57 -3.78
N TYR A 158 -17.44 4.69 -3.91
CA TYR A 158 -17.05 4.08 -5.19
C TYR A 158 -18.19 3.29 -5.82
N GLU A 159 -18.89 2.45 -5.05
CA GLU A 159 -20.05 1.68 -5.53
C GLU A 159 -21.16 2.60 -6.06
N ARG A 160 -21.51 3.67 -5.33
CA ARG A 160 -22.50 4.68 -5.80
C ARG A 160 -22.04 5.39 -7.06
N ALA A 161 -20.75 5.62 -7.21
CA ALA A 161 -20.17 6.21 -8.42
C ALA A 161 -20.10 5.23 -9.60
N GLY A 162 -20.52 3.97 -9.42
CA GLY A 162 -20.55 2.93 -10.44
C GLY A 162 -19.23 2.19 -10.67
N PHE A 163 -18.28 2.30 -9.73
CA PHE A 163 -17.14 1.40 -9.69
C PHE A 163 -17.55 0.04 -9.14
N VAL A 164 -17.07 -1.03 -9.75
CA VAL A 164 -17.36 -2.41 -9.38
C VAL A 164 -16.03 -3.11 -9.10
N HIS A 165 -15.95 -3.81 -7.97
CA HIS A 165 -14.83 -4.69 -7.70
C HIS A 165 -14.95 -5.92 -8.61
N GLN A 166 -13.93 -6.16 -9.42
CA GLN A 166 -13.88 -7.36 -10.27
C GLN A 166 -13.16 -8.46 -9.51
N GLU A 167 -13.87 -9.54 -9.22
CA GLU A 167 -13.24 -10.74 -8.70
C GLU A 167 -12.29 -11.35 -9.74
N ARG A 168 -11.28 -12.05 -9.27
CA ARG A 168 -10.21 -12.63 -10.09
C ARG A 168 -10.78 -13.67 -11.08
N THR A 169 -10.72 -13.36 -12.38
CA THR A 169 -11.16 -14.24 -13.48
C THR A 169 -10.01 -14.82 -14.28
N GLY A 170 -8.76 -14.53 -13.92
CA GLY A 170 -7.54 -14.98 -14.59
C GLY A 170 -6.98 -13.96 -15.58
N SER A 171 -7.48 -12.73 -15.61
CA SER A 171 -6.96 -11.65 -16.44
C SER A 171 -5.96 -10.77 -15.68
N GLU A 172 -5.08 -10.07 -16.39
CA GLU A 172 -4.11 -9.13 -15.79
C GLU A 172 -4.76 -7.94 -15.08
N HIS A 173 -6.07 -7.75 -15.24
CA HIS A 173 -6.86 -6.65 -14.68
C HIS A 173 -7.73 -7.09 -13.49
N ASP A 174 -7.56 -8.34 -13.07
CA ASP A 174 -8.40 -8.91 -12.03
C ASP A 174 -8.19 -8.24 -10.69
N GLY A 175 -9.28 -7.92 -10.06
CA GLY A 175 -9.29 -7.51 -8.67
C GLY A 175 -8.78 -8.64 -7.77
N HIS A 176 -8.06 -8.29 -6.74
CA HIS A 176 -7.61 -9.24 -5.74
C HIS A 176 -7.80 -8.68 -4.35
N THR A 177 -7.96 -9.59 -3.41
CA THR A 177 -7.91 -9.29 -1.98
C THR A 177 -6.52 -9.63 -1.48
N GLU A 178 -5.92 -8.73 -0.74
CA GLU A 178 -4.64 -8.93 -0.06
C GLU A 178 -4.88 -8.91 1.45
N ILE A 179 -4.30 -9.84 2.17
CA ILE A 179 -4.31 -9.89 3.62
C ILE A 179 -3.03 -9.23 4.11
N VAL A 180 -3.17 -8.17 4.88
CA VAL A 180 -2.06 -7.51 5.56
C VAL A 180 -1.90 -8.14 6.94
N LEU A 181 -0.72 -8.64 7.22
CA LEU A 181 -0.39 -9.31 8.48
C LEU A 181 0.63 -8.48 9.26
N LEU A 182 0.54 -8.55 10.57
CA LEU A 182 1.41 -7.85 11.51
C LEU A 182 1.98 -8.82 12.54
N ALA A 183 3.29 -8.74 12.78
CA ALA A 183 3.96 -9.37 13.90
C ALA A 183 4.71 -8.35 14.75
N ARG A 184 4.84 -8.63 16.04
CA ARG A 184 5.81 -7.94 16.89
C ARG A 184 7.16 -8.64 16.78
N VAL A 185 8.22 -7.88 16.54
CA VAL A 185 9.57 -8.43 16.31
C VAL A 185 10.10 -9.15 17.55
N ASP A 186 9.71 -8.73 18.76
CA ASP A 186 10.08 -9.40 20.02
C ASP A 186 9.37 -10.77 20.21
N GLU A 187 8.21 -10.97 19.57
CA GLU A 187 7.44 -12.22 19.60
C GLU A 187 7.86 -13.20 18.48
N LEU A 188 8.60 -12.74 17.46
CA LEU A 188 9.10 -13.58 16.38
C LEU A 188 10.10 -14.64 16.90
N PRO A 189 10.25 -15.79 16.19
CA PRO A 189 11.21 -16.81 16.55
C PRO A 189 12.62 -16.24 16.76
N ARG A 190 13.36 -16.80 17.70
CA ARG A 190 14.78 -16.50 17.86
C ARG A 190 15.59 -17.33 16.89
N PRO A 191 16.77 -16.84 16.48
CA PRO A 191 17.69 -17.66 15.68
C PRO A 191 17.97 -18.99 16.38
N THR A 192 17.91 -20.05 15.61
CA THR A 192 18.24 -21.41 16.03
C THR A 192 19.40 -21.94 15.22
N GLU A 193 19.89 -23.12 15.56
CA GLU A 193 20.81 -23.83 14.68
C GLU A 193 20.15 -24.06 13.31
N PRO A 194 20.94 -24.10 12.23
CA PRO A 194 20.43 -24.37 10.90
C PRO A 194 19.64 -25.68 10.86
N PRO A 195 18.44 -25.71 10.25
CA PRO A 195 17.60 -26.92 10.24
C PRO A 195 18.15 -28.04 9.35
N ILE A 196 19.17 -27.76 8.56
CA ILE A 196 19.87 -28.70 7.69
C ILE A 196 21.37 -28.58 7.95
N GLY A 197 22.07 -29.70 8.12
CA GLY A 197 23.52 -29.72 8.29
C GLY A 197 24.22 -29.06 7.09
N GLY A 198 25.21 -28.20 7.36
CA GLY A 198 25.95 -27.46 6.33
C GLY A 198 25.25 -26.19 5.80
N LEU A 199 24.02 -25.91 6.20
CA LEU A 199 23.35 -24.66 5.83
C LEU A 199 24.05 -23.47 6.49
N ARG A 200 24.45 -22.47 5.67
CA ARG A 200 25.14 -21.27 6.12
C ARG A 200 24.28 -20.04 5.87
N LEU A 201 24.29 -19.10 6.82
CA LEU A 201 23.66 -17.80 6.67
C LEU A 201 24.59 -16.85 5.94
N GLY A 202 24.05 -16.18 4.93
CA GLY A 202 24.69 -15.03 4.28
C GLY A 202 23.79 -13.80 4.32
N ARG A 203 24.39 -12.64 4.06
CA ARG A 203 23.67 -11.36 3.97
C ARG A 203 24.15 -10.57 2.76
N ALA A 204 23.21 -9.98 2.04
CA ALA A 204 23.46 -9.17 0.86
C ALA A 204 22.47 -8.00 0.76
N LEU A 205 22.72 -7.10 -0.17
CA LEU A 205 21.70 -6.14 -0.62
C LEU A 205 20.66 -6.89 -1.46
N GLY A 206 19.38 -6.74 -1.10
CA GLY A 206 18.25 -7.28 -1.84
C GLY A 206 17.61 -6.21 -2.72
N VAL A 207 16.60 -6.59 -3.46
CA VAL A 207 15.75 -5.66 -4.23
C VAL A 207 14.89 -4.84 -3.27
N ASN A 208 14.37 -5.51 -2.23
CA ASN A 208 13.51 -4.91 -1.22
C ASN A 208 14.24 -4.89 0.15
N GLY A 209 15.32 -4.10 0.26
CA GLY A 209 16.05 -3.92 1.49
C GLY A 209 17.16 -4.95 1.73
N THR A 210 17.31 -5.44 2.97
CA THR A 210 18.36 -6.40 3.34
C THR A 210 17.91 -7.82 3.06
N ARG A 211 18.68 -8.54 2.24
CA ARG A 211 18.49 -9.97 1.97
C ARG A 211 19.32 -10.82 2.93
N LEU A 212 18.66 -11.69 3.68
CA LEU A 212 19.25 -12.77 4.43
C LEU A 212 19.00 -14.08 3.68
N TYR A 213 20.04 -14.86 3.40
CA TYR A 213 19.91 -16.07 2.59
C TYR A 213 20.60 -17.25 3.24
N GLY A 214 20.04 -18.44 3.04
CA GLY A 214 20.66 -19.72 3.37
C GLY A 214 21.33 -20.33 2.15
N SER A 215 22.55 -20.83 2.30
CA SER A 215 23.27 -21.53 1.24
C SER A 215 23.74 -22.90 1.71
N LEU A 216 23.70 -23.90 0.81
CA LEU A 216 24.31 -25.22 0.93
C LEU A 216 25.31 -25.40 -0.20
N ASP A 217 26.53 -25.80 0.11
CA ASP A 217 27.61 -25.97 -0.88
C ASP A 217 27.73 -24.73 -1.79
N ASP A 218 27.70 -23.54 -1.18
CA ASP A 218 27.76 -22.22 -1.80
C ASP A 218 26.60 -21.90 -2.78
N LYS A 219 25.55 -22.72 -2.81
CA LYS A 219 24.33 -22.46 -3.59
C LYS A 219 23.23 -21.92 -2.71
N PRO A 220 22.60 -20.78 -3.06
CA PRO A 220 21.44 -20.28 -2.34
C PRO A 220 20.28 -21.29 -2.40
N VAL A 221 19.66 -21.59 -1.26
CA VAL A 221 18.50 -22.50 -1.16
C VAL A 221 17.24 -21.81 -0.66
N GLY A 222 17.37 -20.57 -0.22
CA GLY A 222 16.23 -19.72 0.18
C GLY A 222 16.71 -18.40 0.74
N TYR A 223 15.83 -17.41 0.78
CA TYR A 223 16.11 -16.09 1.32
C TYR A 223 14.85 -15.42 1.87
N ILE A 224 15.07 -14.41 2.71
CA ILE A 224 14.08 -13.43 3.13
C ILE A 224 14.68 -12.04 2.91
N GLU A 225 13.88 -11.13 2.39
CA GLU A 225 14.21 -9.71 2.30
C GLU A 225 13.37 -8.92 3.30
N VAL A 226 14.00 -8.03 4.04
CA VAL A 226 13.32 -7.15 4.98
C VAL A 226 13.75 -5.72 4.72
N ASP A 227 12.75 -4.83 4.59
CA ASP A 227 12.98 -3.40 4.49
C ASP A 227 12.69 -2.73 5.84
N ALA A 228 13.75 -2.32 6.51
CA ALA A 228 13.68 -1.56 7.74
C ALA A 228 13.69 -0.03 7.50
N ASN A 229 13.73 0.39 6.23
CA ASN A 229 13.87 1.79 5.84
C ASN A 229 12.58 2.31 5.19
N LEU A 230 11.45 2.05 5.82
CA LEU A 230 10.12 2.47 5.31
C LEU A 230 9.92 4.00 5.27
N THR A 231 10.98 4.77 5.53
CA THR A 231 10.97 6.23 5.61
C THR A 231 11.64 6.90 4.43
N GLU A 232 11.49 6.39 3.21
CA GLU A 232 12.01 7.12 2.06
C GLU A 232 11.56 8.60 2.09
N GLY A 233 12.54 9.49 2.19
CA GLY A 233 12.38 10.94 2.08
C GLY A 233 12.11 11.71 3.37
N GLY A 234 12.03 11.10 4.54
CA GLY A 234 11.71 11.82 5.78
C GLY A 234 12.61 11.50 6.97
N ARG A 235 13.52 12.41 7.32
CA ARG A 235 14.36 12.36 8.51
C ARG A 235 13.60 12.44 9.86
N LEU A 236 12.31 12.15 9.91
CA LEU A 236 11.50 12.24 11.11
C LEU A 236 10.97 10.87 11.51
N ALA A 237 11.33 10.49 12.70
CA ALA A 237 11.22 9.21 13.38
C ALA A 237 9.79 8.65 13.62
N TYR A 238 8.79 9.04 12.87
CA TYR A 238 7.42 8.55 13.07
C TYR A 238 7.18 7.12 12.55
N LEU A 239 8.06 6.64 11.66
CA LEU A 239 8.06 5.24 11.22
C LEU A 239 9.16 4.41 11.90
N GLY A 240 9.87 5.00 12.87
CA GLY A 240 10.83 4.25 13.67
C GLY A 240 10.16 3.03 14.29
N GLY A 241 10.79 1.88 14.10
CA GLY A 241 10.28 0.63 14.63
C GLY A 241 9.37 -0.17 13.69
N TRP A 242 9.17 0.26 12.45
CA TRP A 242 8.43 -0.49 11.43
C TRP A 242 9.34 -1.05 10.34
N ALA A 243 9.02 -2.24 9.87
CA ALA A 243 9.61 -2.87 8.70
C ALA A 243 8.54 -3.67 7.96
N ASP A 244 8.81 -4.05 6.72
CA ASP A 244 8.04 -5.06 6.01
C ASP A 244 8.91 -6.19 5.46
N VAL A 245 8.26 -7.31 5.13
CA VAL A 245 8.85 -8.42 4.39
C VAL A 245 8.67 -8.13 2.91
N GLY A 246 9.75 -7.76 2.24
CA GLY A 246 9.71 -7.48 0.82
C GLY A 246 9.64 -8.75 -0.03
N ASN A 247 10.20 -9.85 0.44
CA ASN A 247 10.19 -11.13 -0.28
C ASN A 247 10.61 -12.31 0.62
N LEU A 248 10.00 -13.46 0.41
CA LEU A 248 10.39 -14.73 1.03
C LEU A 248 10.38 -15.85 -0.01
N HIS A 249 11.51 -16.50 -0.19
CA HIS A 249 11.63 -17.62 -1.12
C HIS A 249 12.39 -18.78 -0.51
N VAL A 250 11.93 -20.01 -0.75
CA VAL A 250 12.68 -21.24 -0.49
C VAL A 250 12.54 -22.12 -1.72
N GLU A 251 13.69 -22.57 -2.23
CA GLU A 251 13.77 -23.49 -3.37
C GLU A 251 12.90 -24.74 -3.13
N GLU A 252 12.16 -25.16 -4.12
CA GLU A 252 11.16 -26.22 -4.00
C GLU A 252 11.71 -27.50 -3.35
N ALA A 253 12.91 -27.93 -3.79
CA ALA A 253 13.59 -29.12 -3.26
C ALA A 253 13.94 -29.03 -1.76
N TYR A 254 13.91 -27.83 -1.19
CA TYR A 254 14.27 -27.56 0.22
C TYR A 254 13.08 -27.09 1.05
N ARG A 255 11.88 -27.00 0.49
CA ARG A 255 10.66 -26.65 1.23
C ARG A 255 10.31 -27.67 2.28
N ARG A 256 9.54 -27.27 3.28
CA ARG A 256 9.04 -28.10 4.40
C ARG A 256 10.15 -28.69 5.29
N ARG A 257 11.36 -28.11 5.24
CA ARG A 257 12.52 -28.51 6.06
C ARG A 257 12.90 -27.45 7.12
N GLY A 258 12.00 -26.51 7.43
CA GLY A 258 12.23 -25.49 8.47
C GLY A 258 13.02 -24.25 8.02
N ILE A 259 13.50 -24.17 6.76
CA ILE A 259 14.34 -23.05 6.28
C ILE A 259 13.63 -21.72 6.39
N ALA A 260 12.36 -21.62 5.98
CA ALA A 260 11.60 -20.35 6.08
C ALA A 260 11.48 -19.87 7.53
N THR A 261 11.14 -20.74 8.47
CA THR A 261 11.06 -20.40 9.90
C THR A 261 12.42 -19.97 10.45
N TRP A 262 13.49 -20.66 10.05
CA TRP A 262 14.85 -20.29 10.41
C TRP A 262 15.25 -18.92 9.87
N LEU A 263 14.94 -18.62 8.59
CA LEU A 263 15.16 -17.30 7.97
C LEU A 263 14.40 -16.20 8.72
N PHE A 264 13.15 -16.42 9.11
CA PHE A 264 12.43 -15.48 9.98
C PHE A 264 13.13 -15.22 11.31
N GLY A 265 13.68 -16.25 11.93
CA GLY A 265 14.47 -16.10 13.16
C GLY A 265 15.71 -15.22 12.93
N GLN A 266 16.42 -15.41 11.83
CA GLN A 266 17.59 -14.60 11.46
C GLN A 266 17.19 -13.15 11.13
N ALA A 267 16.09 -12.98 10.40
CA ALA A 267 15.53 -11.65 10.10
C ALA A 267 15.09 -10.92 11.37
N ALA A 268 14.41 -11.61 12.29
CA ALA A 268 14.00 -11.03 13.57
C ALA A 268 15.20 -10.53 14.39
N ASP A 269 16.32 -11.26 14.40
CA ASP A 269 17.53 -10.83 15.11
C ASP A 269 18.14 -9.58 14.45
N TRP A 270 18.19 -9.56 13.12
CA TRP A 270 18.63 -8.40 12.36
C TRP A 270 17.73 -7.17 12.62
N LEU A 271 16.40 -7.36 12.63
CA LEU A 271 15.43 -6.30 12.88
C LEU A 271 15.52 -5.77 14.32
N ARG A 272 15.82 -6.63 15.31
CA ARG A 272 16.08 -6.19 16.70
C ARG A 272 17.30 -5.27 16.79
N LEU A 273 18.37 -5.58 16.07
CA LEU A 273 19.55 -4.70 15.98
C LEU A 273 19.20 -3.34 15.35
N ALA A 274 18.30 -3.34 14.37
CA ALA A 274 17.77 -2.12 13.73
C ALA A 274 16.71 -1.39 14.58
N ARG A 275 16.39 -1.90 15.80
CA ARG A 275 15.34 -1.36 16.69
C ARG A 275 13.95 -1.35 16.06
N VAL A 276 13.68 -2.29 15.19
CA VAL A 276 12.35 -2.51 14.62
C VAL A 276 11.49 -3.23 15.68
N GLU A 277 10.27 -2.74 15.87
CA GLU A 277 9.29 -3.29 16.82
C GLU A 277 8.21 -4.10 16.13
N ARG A 278 7.87 -3.74 14.90
CA ARG A 278 6.72 -4.26 14.15
C ARG A 278 7.13 -4.60 12.73
N LEU A 279 6.68 -5.77 12.28
CA LEU A 279 6.96 -6.30 10.95
C LEU A 279 5.65 -6.58 10.23
N LEU A 280 5.47 -5.99 9.05
CA LEU A 280 4.36 -6.27 8.15
C LEU A 280 4.75 -7.36 7.15
N ASP A 281 3.76 -8.11 6.71
CA ASP A 281 3.85 -9.05 5.58
C ASP A 281 2.50 -9.10 4.86
N TYR A 282 2.50 -9.57 3.64
CA TYR A 282 1.34 -9.58 2.75
C TYR A 282 1.17 -10.98 2.16
N ALA A 283 -0.07 -11.42 2.07
CA ALA A 283 -0.39 -12.70 1.44
C ALA A 283 -1.77 -12.65 0.78
N TRP A 284 -1.94 -13.45 -0.25
CA TRP A 284 -3.25 -13.63 -0.85
C TRP A 284 -4.04 -14.70 -0.06
N PRO A 285 -5.38 -14.60 -0.02
CA PRO A 285 -6.22 -15.59 0.67
C PRO A 285 -5.97 -17.04 0.23
N GLU A 286 -5.60 -17.23 -1.04
CA GLU A 286 -5.33 -18.53 -1.64
C GLU A 286 -3.97 -19.13 -1.24
N GLU A 287 -3.08 -18.33 -0.65
CA GLU A 287 -1.75 -18.76 -0.22
C GLU A 287 -1.78 -19.44 1.14
N GLU A 288 -2.59 -20.48 1.31
CA GLU A 288 -2.81 -21.19 2.58
C GLU A 288 -1.50 -21.61 3.26
N ALA A 289 -0.52 -22.07 2.48
CA ALA A 289 0.78 -22.51 3.02
C ALA A 289 1.60 -21.32 3.58
N MET A 290 1.53 -20.16 2.95
CA MET A 290 2.16 -18.92 3.42
C MET A 290 1.45 -18.42 4.68
N LEU A 291 0.14 -18.32 4.66
CA LEU A 291 -0.68 -17.91 5.81
C LEU A 291 -0.43 -18.82 7.02
N ALA A 292 -0.36 -20.15 6.81
CA ALA A 292 -0.04 -21.10 7.87
C ALA A 292 1.41 -20.96 8.40
N LEU A 293 2.37 -20.58 7.54
CA LEU A 293 3.73 -20.28 7.97
C LEU A 293 3.74 -19.00 8.81
N LEU A 294 3.16 -17.91 8.29
CA LEU A 294 3.11 -16.61 8.96
C LEU A 294 2.44 -16.70 10.33
N GLY A 295 1.30 -17.39 10.42
CA GLY A 295 0.63 -17.63 11.70
C GLY A 295 1.50 -18.39 12.71
N ARG A 296 2.29 -19.38 12.26
CA ARG A 296 3.22 -20.12 13.15
C ARG A 296 4.40 -19.29 13.64
N VAL A 297 4.88 -18.34 12.85
CA VAL A 297 5.99 -17.48 13.26
C VAL A 297 5.54 -16.24 14.03
N GLY A 298 4.22 -16.06 14.24
CA GLY A 298 3.68 -15.03 15.13
C GLY A 298 2.95 -13.88 14.45
N PHE A 299 2.74 -13.93 13.13
CA PHE A 299 1.91 -12.94 12.45
C PHE A 299 0.43 -13.15 12.73
N ARG A 300 -0.29 -12.05 12.79
CA ARG A 300 -1.75 -12.00 12.90
C ARG A 300 -2.32 -11.12 11.80
N GLU A 301 -3.46 -11.48 11.28
CA GLU A 301 -4.19 -10.64 10.32
C GLU A 301 -4.50 -9.28 10.94
N LEU A 302 -4.13 -8.21 10.23
CA LEU A 302 -4.37 -6.83 10.62
C LEU A 302 -5.59 -6.28 9.87
N THR A 303 -5.63 -6.49 8.56
CA THR A 303 -6.71 -6.05 7.68
C THR A 303 -6.70 -6.82 6.36
N ARG A 304 -7.77 -6.65 5.59
CA ARG A 304 -7.84 -7.02 4.17
C ARG A 304 -8.04 -5.78 3.33
N THR A 305 -7.37 -5.74 2.20
CA THR A 305 -7.51 -4.68 1.21
C THR A 305 -8.00 -5.27 -0.11
N THR A 306 -8.84 -4.52 -0.82
CA THR A 306 -9.35 -4.94 -2.13
C THR A 306 -8.85 -4.00 -3.21
N ARG A 307 -8.29 -4.54 -4.28
CA ARG A 307 -7.81 -3.82 -5.46
C ARG A 307 -8.61 -4.24 -6.70
N GLY A 308 -8.49 -3.48 -7.79
CA GLY A 308 -9.17 -3.82 -9.04
C GLY A 308 -10.61 -3.32 -9.11
N TRP A 309 -10.88 -2.17 -8.53
CA TRP A 309 -12.14 -1.46 -8.74
C TRP A 309 -12.13 -0.80 -10.12
N THR A 310 -13.10 -1.11 -10.94
CA THR A 310 -13.16 -0.62 -12.33
C THR A 310 -14.52 -0.03 -12.66
N ARG A 311 -14.52 0.92 -13.59
CA ARG A 311 -15.71 1.50 -14.18
C ARG A 311 -15.47 1.76 -15.65
N LEU A 312 -16.39 1.31 -16.50
CA LEU A 312 -16.40 1.70 -17.90
C LEU A 312 -16.96 3.11 -18.04
N PRO A 313 -16.37 3.98 -18.88
CA PRO A 313 -16.94 5.28 -19.21
C PRO A 313 -18.37 5.10 -19.74
N VAL A 314 -19.29 5.91 -19.25
CA VAL A 314 -20.63 5.98 -19.82
C VAL A 314 -20.50 6.78 -21.13
N ALA A 315 -20.92 6.19 -22.25
CA ALA A 315 -20.90 6.81 -23.56
C ALA A 315 -21.76 8.08 -23.62
#